data_62106724af467174c4ad86abacc89931
#
_entry.id   62106724af467174c4ad86abacc89931
#
_cell.length_a   1.000
_cell.length_b   1.000
_cell.length_c   1.000
_cell.angle_alpha   90.00
_cell.angle_beta   90.00
_cell.angle_gamma   90.00
#
_symmetry.space_group_name_H-M   'P 1'
#
loop_
_entity.id
_entity.type
_entity.pdbx_description
1 polymer ?
#
loop_
_entity_poly.entity_id
_entity_poly.type
_entity_poly.pdbx_seq_one_letter_code
_entity_poly.pdbx_strand_id
1 'polypeptide(L)'
;MNTISQPWNFSNVPKNSPALRILVVDDEALIRWSLVQTLGDSGHDTVEATDGADAIRAVTEAAEPFDVALLDFRLPDSNDLMLLSRLRRLSPATQIILMTAYGTPEVVQGALDLGVFRVVAKPLDMDDVTTLVTHAHAAAS
;
A
#
# COMPACT_ATOMS: atom_id res chain seq x y z
N MET A 1 28.58 -15.36 23.07
CA MET A 1 27.98 -15.17 23.02
C MET A 1 27.40 -14.88 22.85
N ASN A 2 27.31 -14.64 22.87
CA ASN A 2 26.59 -14.35 22.69
C ASN A 2 25.85 -14.55 22.32
N THR A 3 25.77 -14.70 22.18
CA THR A 3 25.05 -14.83 21.86
C THR A 3 24.25 -15.09 21.77
N ILE A 4 24.02 -15.29 21.81
CA ILE A 4 23.15 -15.47 21.70
C ILE A 4 22.43 -15.32 21.68
N SER A 5 22.45 -15.41 21.56
CA SER A 5 21.60 -15.25 21.59
C SER A 5 20.63 -15.09 21.48
N GLN A 6 20.20 -14.66 21.21
CA GLN A 6 19.04 -14.40 21.09
C GLN A 6 18.59 -14.22 19.95
N PRO A 7 18.20 -15.05 19.28
CA PRO A 7 17.87 -14.88 17.98
C PRO A 7 16.73 -14.06 17.75
N TRP A 8 15.82 -14.17 18.48
CA TRP A 8 14.74 -13.47 18.35
C TRP A 8 14.93 -12.27 18.90
N ASN A 9 15.92 -11.87 18.87
CA ASN A 9 16.18 -10.55 19.27
C ASN A 9 15.37 -9.62 18.43
N PHE A 10 14.32 -9.12 19.00
CA PHE A 10 13.42 -8.27 18.29
C PHE A 10 14.07 -6.99 17.86
N SER A 11 15.13 -6.59 18.52
CA SER A 11 15.81 -5.38 18.12
C SER A 11 16.49 -5.50 16.76
N ASN A 12 16.68 -6.70 16.26
CA ASN A 12 17.31 -6.86 14.96
C ASN A 12 16.35 -6.78 13.80
N VAL A 13 15.09 -7.06 14.03
CA VAL A 13 14.16 -7.15 12.93
C VAL A 13 13.84 -5.80 12.33
N PRO A 14 13.40 -4.82 13.10
CA PRO A 14 13.02 -3.56 12.51
C PRO A 14 14.18 -2.69 12.12
N LYS A 15 15.32 -2.85 12.74
CA LYS A 15 16.43 -1.96 12.50
C LYS A 15 16.96 -2.03 11.08
N ASN A 16 16.91 -3.21 10.47
CA ASN A 16 17.47 -3.41 9.16
C ASN A 16 16.44 -3.33 8.06
N SER A 17 15.18 -3.16 8.44
CA SER A 17 14.13 -3.01 7.45
C SER A 17 14.04 -1.55 7.02
N PRO A 18 14.00 -1.26 5.73
CA PRO A 18 13.90 0.12 5.28
C PRO A 18 12.55 0.70 5.67
N ALA A 19 12.54 1.98 5.98
CA ALA A 19 11.30 2.71 6.12
C ALA A 19 10.74 2.93 4.72
N LEU A 20 9.55 2.43 4.46
CA LEU A 20 8.92 2.56 3.16
C LEU A 20 8.12 3.85 3.09
N ARG A 21 8.01 4.38 1.88
CA ARG A 21 7.11 5.50 1.59
C ARG A 21 5.83 4.91 1.03
N ILE A 22 4.72 5.12 1.72
CA ILE A 22 3.46 4.45 1.40
C ILE A 22 2.37 5.48 1.18
N LEU A 23 1.67 5.38 0.05
CA LEU A 23 0.49 6.17 -0.24
C LEU A 23 -0.74 5.38 0.18
N VAL A 24 -1.60 5.98 0.98
CA VAL A 24 -2.86 5.36 1.44
C VAL A 24 -4.01 6.14 0.83
N VAL A 25 -4.76 5.49 -0.07
CA VAL A 25 -5.87 6.11 -0.78
C VAL A 25 -7.16 5.44 -0.37
N ASP A 26 -7.97 6.11 0.43
CA ASP A 26 -9.25 5.60 0.91
C ASP A 26 -10.10 6.79 1.37
N ASP A 27 -11.37 6.82 0.96
CA ASP A 27 -12.26 7.92 1.36
C ASP A 27 -12.87 7.72 2.75
N GLU A 28 -12.75 6.52 3.31
CA GLU A 28 -13.24 6.25 4.66
C GLU A 28 -12.20 6.66 5.69
N ALA A 29 -12.50 7.72 6.43
CA ALA A 29 -11.54 8.32 7.35
C ALA A 29 -11.04 7.31 8.40
N LEU A 30 -11.92 6.45 8.91
CA LEU A 30 -11.53 5.51 9.95
C LEU A 30 -10.57 4.44 9.42
N ILE A 31 -10.83 3.93 8.24
CA ILE A 31 -9.94 2.94 7.60
C ILE A 31 -8.59 3.58 7.30
N ARG A 32 -8.61 4.78 6.72
CA ARG A 32 -7.39 5.49 6.41
C ARG A 32 -6.57 5.76 7.67
N TRP A 33 -7.24 6.19 8.74
CA TRP A 33 -6.57 6.42 10.02
C TRP A 33 -5.93 5.15 10.56
N SER A 34 -6.66 4.03 10.52
CA SER A 34 -6.14 2.75 11.01
C SER A 34 -4.91 2.30 10.24
N LEU A 35 -4.94 2.45 8.92
CA LEU A 35 -3.80 2.09 8.07
C LEU A 35 -2.59 2.96 8.37
N VAL A 36 -2.80 4.27 8.50
CA VAL A 36 -1.71 5.21 8.77
C VAL A 36 -1.09 4.93 10.14
N GLN A 37 -1.92 4.65 11.15
CA GLN A 37 -1.41 4.32 12.48
C GLN A 37 -0.60 3.03 12.46
N THR A 38 -1.14 2.00 11.84
CA THR A 38 -0.48 0.69 11.78
C THR A 38 0.86 0.78 11.07
N LEU A 39 0.89 1.44 9.93
CA LEU A 39 2.11 1.57 9.13
C LEU A 39 3.12 2.48 9.82
N GLY A 40 2.66 3.56 10.43
CA GLY A 40 3.52 4.47 11.18
C GLY A 40 4.18 3.79 12.37
N ASP A 41 3.43 2.93 13.08
CA ASP A 41 3.96 2.18 14.21
C ASP A 41 5.07 1.21 13.77
N SER A 42 5.05 0.79 12.53
CA SER A 42 6.08 -0.07 11.95
C SER A 42 7.26 0.72 11.35
N GLY A 43 7.25 2.03 11.48
CA GLY A 43 8.36 2.87 11.05
C GLY A 43 8.27 3.38 9.63
N HIS A 44 7.13 3.20 8.96
CA HIS A 44 6.96 3.66 7.57
C HIS A 44 6.42 5.09 7.52
N ASP A 45 6.76 5.79 6.45
CA ASP A 45 6.23 7.13 6.18
C ASP A 45 5.00 7.00 5.30
N THR A 46 3.92 7.68 5.68
CA THR A 46 2.67 7.59 4.94
C THR A 46 2.24 8.96 4.41
N VAL A 47 1.59 8.94 3.26
CA VAL A 47 0.89 10.09 2.69
C VAL A 47 -0.54 9.64 2.43
N GLU A 48 -1.51 10.46 2.77
CA GLU A 48 -2.93 10.12 2.64
C GLU A 48 -3.53 10.82 1.44
N ALA A 49 -4.46 10.13 0.79
CA ALA A 49 -5.31 10.71 -0.26
C ALA A 49 -6.73 10.22 -0.04
N THR A 50 -7.71 11.10 -0.25
CA THR A 50 -9.11 10.79 0.01
C THR A 50 -9.89 10.41 -1.24
N ASP A 51 -9.34 10.68 -2.42
CA ASP A 51 -9.98 10.38 -3.69
C ASP A 51 -8.93 10.22 -4.79
N GLY A 52 -9.38 9.97 -5.99
CA GLY A 52 -8.49 9.74 -7.12
C GLY A 52 -7.67 10.97 -7.51
N ALA A 53 -8.30 12.14 -7.48
CA ALA A 53 -7.58 13.39 -7.81
C ALA A 53 -6.47 13.65 -6.81
N ASP A 54 -6.73 13.40 -5.53
CA ASP A 54 -5.73 13.51 -4.48
C ASP A 54 -4.58 12.53 -4.69
N ALA A 55 -4.91 11.30 -5.06
CA ALA A 55 -3.89 10.27 -5.31
C ALA A 55 -2.99 10.66 -6.48
N ILE A 56 -3.57 11.16 -7.58
CA ILE A 56 -2.80 11.63 -8.73
C ILE A 56 -1.88 12.77 -8.33
N ARG A 57 -2.42 13.73 -7.58
CA ARG A 57 -1.63 14.86 -7.11
C ARG A 57 -0.47 14.39 -6.23
N ALA A 58 -0.74 13.43 -5.33
CA ALA A 58 0.29 12.92 -4.44
C ALA A 58 1.46 12.31 -5.20
N VAL A 59 1.18 11.46 -6.20
CA VAL A 59 2.27 10.85 -6.98
C VAL A 59 2.97 11.84 -7.88
N THR A 60 2.25 12.86 -8.37
CA THR A 60 2.81 13.86 -9.27
C THR A 60 3.74 14.82 -8.52
N GLU A 61 3.37 15.18 -7.30
CA GLU A 61 4.11 16.17 -6.50
C GLU A 61 5.19 15.54 -5.62
N ALA A 62 5.22 14.22 -5.49
CA ALA A 62 6.18 13.56 -4.62
C ALA A 62 7.60 13.77 -5.14
N ALA A 63 8.52 14.11 -4.24
CA ALA A 63 9.93 14.27 -4.60
C ALA A 63 10.55 12.92 -4.99
N GLU A 64 10.06 11.84 -4.39
CA GLU A 64 10.53 10.49 -4.68
C GLU A 64 9.32 9.59 -4.86
N PRO A 65 9.41 8.55 -5.69
CA PRO A 65 8.29 7.62 -5.86
C PRO A 65 7.89 6.97 -4.54
N PHE A 66 6.61 6.63 -4.40
CA PHE A 66 6.18 5.78 -3.30
C PHE A 66 6.64 4.34 -3.56
N ASP A 67 7.01 3.65 -2.49
CA ASP A 67 7.37 2.23 -2.61
C ASP A 67 6.12 1.39 -2.81
N VAL A 68 5.06 1.71 -2.08
CA VAL A 68 3.81 0.95 -2.11
C VAL A 68 2.64 1.94 -2.04
N ALA A 69 1.56 1.63 -2.73
CA ALA A 69 0.29 2.34 -2.61
C ALA A 69 -0.81 1.35 -2.24
N LEU A 70 -1.57 1.68 -1.20
CA LEU A 70 -2.80 0.97 -0.84
C LEU A 70 -3.93 1.78 -1.46
N LEU A 71 -4.60 1.21 -2.44
CA LEU A 71 -5.59 1.91 -3.25
C LEU A 71 -6.97 1.28 -3.10
N ASP A 72 -7.93 2.06 -2.59
CA ASP A 72 -9.32 1.62 -2.54
C ASP A 72 -9.90 1.62 -3.95
N PHE A 73 -10.59 0.55 -4.32
CA PHE A 73 -11.23 0.44 -5.62
C PHE A 73 -12.38 1.45 -5.78
N ARG A 74 -13.15 1.68 -4.71
CA ARG A 74 -14.29 2.60 -4.77
C ARG A 74 -13.98 3.90 -4.07
N LEU A 75 -13.88 4.94 -4.85
CA LEU A 75 -13.62 6.30 -4.39
C LEU A 75 -14.72 7.21 -4.94
N PRO A 76 -14.92 8.39 -4.36
CA PRO A 76 -15.99 9.29 -4.83
C PRO A 76 -15.90 9.65 -6.31
N ASP A 77 -14.69 9.69 -6.85
CA ASP A 77 -14.43 10.07 -8.24
C ASP A 77 -13.90 8.92 -9.09
N SER A 78 -13.87 7.69 -8.56
CA SER A 78 -13.33 6.55 -9.32
C SER A 78 -13.89 5.24 -8.78
N ASN A 79 -14.56 4.48 -9.62
CA ASN A 79 -15.09 3.17 -9.25
C ASN A 79 -14.82 2.11 -10.31
N ASP A 80 -13.75 2.30 -11.07
CA ASP A 80 -13.30 1.33 -12.07
C ASP A 80 -11.77 1.29 -12.05
N LEU A 81 -11.18 0.65 -13.04
CA LEU A 81 -9.74 0.45 -13.08
C LEU A 81 -8.96 1.61 -13.73
N MET A 82 -9.62 2.71 -14.10
CA MET A 82 -8.95 3.80 -14.79
C MET A 82 -7.94 4.52 -13.91
N LEU A 83 -8.28 4.74 -12.65
CA LEU A 83 -7.34 5.36 -11.72
C LEU A 83 -6.10 4.50 -11.54
N LEU A 84 -6.30 3.20 -11.38
CA LEU A 84 -5.19 2.26 -11.27
C LEU A 84 -4.29 2.34 -12.48
N SER A 85 -4.88 2.34 -13.68
CA SER A 85 -4.14 2.45 -14.92
C SER A 85 -3.30 3.74 -14.96
N ARG A 86 -3.90 4.86 -14.54
CA ARG A 86 -3.18 6.15 -14.52
C ARG A 86 -2.02 6.13 -13.52
N LEU A 87 -2.26 5.60 -12.33
CA LEU A 87 -1.21 5.52 -11.31
C LEU A 87 -0.06 4.64 -11.77
N ARG A 88 -0.36 3.54 -12.45
CA ARG A 88 0.69 2.68 -13.00
C ARG A 88 1.56 3.42 -13.99
N ARG A 89 0.96 4.25 -14.85
CA ARG A 89 1.74 5.03 -15.83
C ARG A 89 2.54 6.16 -15.18
N LEU A 90 1.95 6.82 -14.18
CA LEU A 90 2.60 7.96 -13.53
C LEU A 90 3.69 7.53 -12.55
N SER A 91 3.56 6.37 -11.96
CA SER A 91 4.49 5.89 -10.95
C SER A 91 4.76 4.40 -11.13
N PRO A 92 5.46 4.02 -12.20
CA PRO A 92 5.65 2.61 -12.54
C PRO A 92 6.47 1.84 -11.51
N ALA A 93 7.25 2.52 -10.69
CA ALA A 93 8.05 1.87 -9.65
C ALA A 93 7.26 1.56 -8.39
N THR A 94 6.05 2.13 -8.23
CA THR A 94 5.23 1.90 -7.04
C THR A 94 4.51 0.56 -7.15
N GLN A 95 4.63 -0.28 -6.14
CA GLN A 95 3.83 -1.50 -6.05
C GLN A 95 2.45 -1.14 -5.51
N ILE A 96 1.42 -1.56 -6.22
CA ILE A 96 0.04 -1.21 -5.85
C ILE A 96 -0.67 -2.42 -5.28
N ILE A 97 -1.33 -2.22 -4.16
CA ILE A 97 -2.23 -3.19 -3.55
C ILE A 97 -3.64 -2.60 -3.67
N LEU A 98 -4.51 -3.28 -4.38
CA LEU A 98 -5.88 -2.83 -4.56
C LEU A 98 -6.76 -3.41 -3.46
N MET A 99 -7.54 -2.56 -2.81
CA MET A 99 -8.46 -2.95 -1.75
C MET A 99 -9.88 -2.87 -2.28
N THR A 100 -10.68 -3.91 -2.08
CA THR A 100 -12.06 -3.89 -2.55
C THR A 100 -12.98 -4.68 -1.62
N ALA A 101 -14.20 -4.15 -1.40
CA ALA A 101 -15.22 -4.85 -0.64
C ALA A 101 -15.87 -5.96 -1.46
N TYR A 102 -15.89 -5.80 -2.79
CA TYR A 102 -16.57 -6.73 -3.70
C TYR A 102 -15.72 -6.93 -4.94
N GLY A 103 -14.72 -7.81 -4.81
CA GLY A 103 -13.86 -8.13 -5.95
C GLY A 103 -14.51 -9.16 -6.86
N THR A 104 -15.07 -8.72 -7.98
CA THR A 104 -15.54 -9.68 -8.99
C THR A 104 -14.33 -10.26 -9.71
N PRO A 105 -14.48 -11.45 -10.34
CA PRO A 105 -13.38 -12.02 -11.12
C PRO A 105 -12.84 -11.08 -12.19
N GLU A 106 -13.72 -10.29 -12.82
CA GLU A 106 -13.32 -9.33 -13.85
C GLU A 106 -12.45 -8.23 -13.29
N VAL A 107 -12.81 -7.69 -12.13
CA VAL A 107 -12.03 -6.63 -11.47
C VAL A 107 -10.68 -7.18 -11.02
N VAL A 108 -10.66 -8.36 -10.41
CA VAL A 108 -9.43 -8.97 -9.93
C VAL A 108 -8.48 -9.21 -11.09
N GLN A 109 -8.98 -9.82 -12.17
CA GLN A 109 -8.16 -10.14 -13.33
C GLN A 109 -7.66 -8.87 -14.01
N GLY A 110 -8.53 -7.87 -14.17
CA GLY A 110 -8.14 -6.61 -14.79
C GLY A 110 -7.08 -5.89 -13.98
N ALA A 111 -7.17 -5.92 -12.65
CA ALA A 111 -6.16 -5.31 -11.79
C ALA A 111 -4.82 -6.03 -11.90
N LEU A 112 -4.86 -7.37 -11.91
CA LEU A 112 -3.63 -8.14 -12.07
C LEU A 112 -2.99 -7.90 -13.45
N ASP A 113 -3.81 -7.78 -14.48
CA ASP A 113 -3.32 -7.47 -15.82
C ASP A 113 -2.66 -6.10 -15.88
N LEU A 114 -3.09 -5.17 -15.04
CA LEU A 114 -2.47 -3.85 -14.92
C LEU A 114 -1.24 -3.83 -14.01
N GLY A 115 -0.90 -4.98 -13.45
CA GLY A 115 0.35 -5.11 -12.71
C GLY A 115 0.27 -4.79 -11.23
N VAL A 116 -0.91 -4.88 -10.60
CA VAL A 116 -0.97 -4.74 -9.14
C VAL A 116 -0.25 -5.92 -8.49
N PHE A 117 0.32 -5.66 -7.34
CA PHE A 117 0.95 -6.74 -6.58
C PHE A 117 -0.10 -7.73 -6.08
N ARG A 118 -1.21 -7.20 -5.56
CA ARG A 118 -2.26 -8.06 -5.00
C ARG A 118 -3.58 -7.30 -4.92
N VAL A 119 -4.68 -8.03 -4.97
CA VAL A 119 -6.02 -7.53 -4.67
C VAL A 119 -6.43 -8.12 -3.34
N VAL A 120 -6.81 -7.29 -2.38
CA VAL A 120 -7.19 -7.75 -1.05
C VAL A 120 -8.62 -7.33 -0.72
N ALA A 121 -9.31 -8.17 0.03
CA ALA A 121 -10.69 -7.92 0.41
C ALA A 121 -10.76 -7.01 1.64
N LYS A 122 -11.71 -6.10 1.64
CA LYS A 122 -12.06 -5.31 2.82
C LYS A 122 -13.11 -6.08 3.64
N PRO A 123 -13.07 -6.01 4.96
CA PRO A 123 -12.13 -5.23 5.77
C PRO A 123 -10.77 -5.91 5.86
N LEU A 124 -9.71 -5.09 5.85
CA LEU A 124 -8.36 -5.59 6.01
C LEU A 124 -8.10 -5.91 7.48
N ASP A 125 -7.31 -6.98 7.69
CA ASP A 125 -6.80 -7.27 9.01
C ASP A 125 -5.53 -6.42 9.21
N MET A 126 -5.58 -5.50 10.16
CA MET A 126 -4.46 -4.61 10.41
C MET A 126 -3.20 -5.35 10.84
N ASP A 127 -3.35 -6.53 11.44
CA ASP A 127 -2.18 -7.34 11.81
C ASP A 127 -1.40 -7.83 10.58
N ASP A 128 -2.05 -7.89 9.41
CA ASP A 128 -1.42 -8.38 8.19
C ASP A 128 -0.87 -7.26 7.32
N VAL A 129 -1.25 -6.02 7.55
CA VAL A 129 -0.94 -4.91 6.64
C VAL A 129 0.56 -4.67 6.50
N THR A 130 1.27 -4.65 7.60
CA THR A 130 2.72 -4.40 7.57
C THR A 130 3.45 -5.49 6.79
N THR A 131 3.07 -6.75 6.99
CA THR A 131 3.65 -7.86 6.24
C THR A 131 3.34 -7.71 4.75
N LEU A 132 2.12 -7.33 4.44
CA LEU A 132 1.68 -7.18 3.06
C LEU A 132 2.50 -6.12 2.31
N VAL A 133 2.69 -4.94 2.91
CA VAL A 133 3.46 -3.88 2.25
C VAL A 133 4.93 -4.25 2.14
N THR A 134 5.46 -4.97 3.10
CA THR A 134 6.85 -5.44 3.06
C THR A 134 7.05 -6.43 1.91
N HIS A 135 6.11 -7.36 1.75
CA HIS A 135 6.15 -8.33 0.64
C HIS A 135 6.03 -7.63 -0.71
N ALA A 136 5.16 -6.63 -0.81
CA ALA A 136 5.00 -5.87 -2.05
C ALA A 136 6.30 -5.17 -2.43
N HIS A 137 6.95 -4.54 -1.47
CA HIS A 137 8.21 -3.87 -1.71
C HIS A 137 9.30 -4.87 -2.14
N ALA A 138 9.37 -6.02 -1.49
CA ALA A 138 10.35 -7.04 -1.84
C ALA A 138 10.15 -7.55 -3.26
N ALA A 139 8.92 -7.61 -3.73
CA ALA A 139 8.60 -8.07 -5.09
C ALA A 139 9.05 -7.08 -6.16
N ALA A 140 9.33 -5.84 -5.79
CA ALA A 140 9.80 -4.82 -6.74
C ALA A 140 11.26 -5.00 -7.14
N SER A 141 12.00 -5.81 -6.40
CA SER A 141 13.44 -5.97 -6.63
C SER A 141 13.78 -6.86 -7.83
#